data_d5b177f23e71a6bb0f24b9a615938388
#
_entry.id   d5b177f23e71a6bb0f24b9a615938388
#
_cell.length_a   1.000
_cell.length_b   1.000
_cell.length_c   1.000
_cell.angle_alpha   90.00
_cell.angle_beta   90.00
_cell.angle_gamma   90.00
#
_symmetry.space_group_name_H-M   'P 1'
#
loop_
_entity.id
_entity.type
_entity.pdbx_description
1 polymer ?
#
loop_
_entity_poly.entity_id
_entity_poly.type
_entity_poly.pdbx_seq_one_letter_code
_entity_poly.pdbx_strand_id
1 'polypeptide(L)'
;MKGTARLAPGTPSAAPAWAGSDPYAAALRSGHGPLFLRRTDGWLLPLEVERWCARADAVDLEVLDRCEGAVLDVGCGPGRLVAELAARGRTALGIDVSEAAVTRTVRLGGQSLRRSVFEPLPGEGRWDTVLLMDGNVGIGGDPRALLARIATLLAPGGLLIAETAPVDVDERAHVQLVDVTDAHGRAAGSPFPWARVGTRALLRRAGGAGWRTAGQWTSGGRRFVALRSSRPASSSAEPPNSTAVISSQRARNPSADSPVTPA
;
A
#
# COMPACT_ATOMS: atom_id res chain seq x y z
N MET A 1 -10.40 47.50 -4.72
CA MET A 1 -11.23 46.29 -4.82
C MET A 1 -10.33 45.11 -5.23
N LYS A 2 -9.94 44.24 -4.29
CA LYS A 2 -9.10 43.08 -4.58
C LYS A 2 -10.03 41.84 -4.59
N GLY A 3 -10.22 41.28 -5.77
CA GLY A 3 -11.02 40.08 -5.95
C GLY A 3 -10.25 38.86 -5.45
N THR A 4 -10.79 38.18 -4.44
CA THR A 4 -10.33 36.86 -3.98
C THR A 4 -10.84 35.81 -4.95
N ALA A 5 -9.92 35.20 -5.71
CA ALA A 5 -10.23 34.05 -6.53
C ALA A 5 -10.46 32.85 -5.60
N ARG A 6 -11.71 32.35 -5.57
CA ARG A 6 -12.07 31.06 -4.96
C ARG A 6 -11.47 29.94 -5.81
N LEU A 7 -10.57 29.15 -5.23
CA LEU A 7 -10.16 27.86 -5.78
C LEU A 7 -11.39 26.95 -5.84
N ALA A 8 -11.71 26.45 -7.01
CA ALA A 8 -12.74 25.45 -7.22
C ALA A 8 -12.31 24.13 -6.54
N PRO A 9 -13.22 23.38 -5.91
CA PRO A 9 -12.91 22.07 -5.36
C PRO A 9 -12.50 21.14 -6.50
N GLY A 10 -11.33 20.51 -6.35
CA GLY A 10 -10.82 19.53 -7.29
C GLY A 10 -11.85 18.43 -7.54
N THR A 11 -12.09 18.14 -8.81
CA THR A 11 -12.96 17.05 -9.27
C THR A 11 -12.50 15.74 -8.59
N PRO A 12 -13.38 14.97 -7.94
CA PRO A 12 -13.00 13.69 -7.40
C PRO A 12 -12.47 12.82 -8.54
N SER A 13 -11.28 12.27 -8.36
CA SER A 13 -10.67 11.32 -9.29
C SER A 13 -11.70 10.24 -9.60
N ALA A 14 -12.05 10.08 -10.87
CA ALA A 14 -13.00 9.06 -11.28
C ALA A 14 -12.54 7.71 -10.72
N ALA A 15 -13.45 7.00 -10.05
CA ALA A 15 -13.17 5.64 -9.59
C ALA A 15 -12.63 4.82 -10.75
N PRO A 16 -11.57 4.01 -10.53
CA PRO A 16 -11.02 3.21 -11.60
C PRO A 16 -12.11 2.38 -12.26
N ALA A 17 -12.05 2.23 -13.57
CA ALA A 17 -13.10 1.64 -14.42
C ALA A 17 -13.55 0.21 -14.02
N TRP A 18 -12.86 -0.44 -13.10
CA TRP A 18 -13.15 -1.76 -12.52
C TRP A 18 -13.93 -1.70 -11.20
N ALA A 19 -14.31 -0.52 -10.69
CA ALA A 19 -15.03 -0.33 -9.42
C ALA A 19 -16.58 -0.43 -9.51
N GLY A 20 -17.13 -0.61 -10.70
CA GLY A 20 -18.57 -0.82 -10.91
C GLY A 20 -18.96 -2.28 -10.81
N SER A 21 -20.04 -2.86 -11.18
CA SER A 21 -20.53 -4.26 -11.09
C SER A 21 -19.43 -5.33 -11.28
N ASP A 22 -18.57 -5.43 -10.30
CA ASP A 22 -17.22 -5.87 -10.38
C ASP A 22 -17.15 -7.37 -10.05
N PRO A 23 -16.74 -8.27 -10.96
CA PRO A 23 -16.54 -9.67 -10.67
C PRO A 23 -15.56 -9.91 -9.52
N TYR A 24 -14.58 -9.01 -9.33
CA TYR A 24 -13.69 -9.06 -8.17
C TYR A 24 -14.46 -8.88 -6.86
N ALA A 25 -15.28 -7.84 -6.76
CA ALA A 25 -16.10 -7.63 -5.58
C ALA A 25 -17.10 -8.77 -5.34
N ALA A 26 -17.66 -9.37 -6.40
CA ALA A 26 -18.53 -10.53 -6.30
C ALA A 26 -17.77 -11.76 -5.77
N ALA A 27 -16.61 -12.06 -6.33
CA ALA A 27 -15.74 -13.16 -5.89
C ALA A 27 -15.27 -12.98 -4.44
N LEU A 28 -14.90 -11.75 -4.01
CA LEU A 28 -14.54 -11.49 -2.62
C LEU A 28 -15.71 -11.66 -1.64
N ARG A 29 -16.93 -11.35 -2.06
CA ARG A 29 -18.12 -11.57 -1.22
C ARG A 29 -18.47 -13.04 -1.08
N SER A 30 -18.38 -13.82 -2.17
CA SER A 30 -18.61 -15.27 -2.14
C SER A 30 -17.46 -16.03 -1.48
N GLY A 31 -16.25 -15.50 -1.56
CA GLY A 31 -15.03 -16.14 -1.06
C GLY A 31 -14.41 -17.16 -2.01
N HIS A 32 -14.92 -17.28 -3.23
CA HIS A 32 -14.45 -18.23 -4.24
C HIS A 32 -14.60 -17.70 -5.66
N GLY A 33 -13.80 -18.27 -6.60
CA GLY A 33 -13.82 -18.00 -8.02
C GLY A 33 -14.89 -18.82 -8.77
N PRO A 34 -14.71 -18.97 -10.07
CA PRO A 34 -13.53 -18.62 -10.87
C PRO A 34 -13.45 -17.14 -11.21
N LEU A 35 -12.24 -16.58 -11.13
CA LEU A 35 -11.94 -15.21 -11.54
C LEU A 35 -10.63 -15.21 -12.35
N PHE A 36 -10.58 -14.41 -13.42
CA PHE A 36 -9.40 -14.34 -14.28
C PHE A 36 -9.04 -12.92 -14.63
N LEU A 37 -7.74 -12.67 -14.86
CA LEU A 37 -7.28 -11.55 -15.69
C LEU A 37 -7.25 -12.00 -17.14
N ARG A 38 -8.00 -11.31 -18.01
CA ARG A 38 -8.04 -11.55 -19.46
C ARG A 38 -7.27 -10.44 -20.17
N ARG A 39 -6.30 -10.79 -20.99
CA ARG A 39 -5.62 -9.88 -21.93
C ARG A 39 -6.48 -9.67 -23.17
N THR A 40 -6.17 -8.60 -23.92
CA THR A 40 -6.85 -8.27 -25.18
C THR A 40 -6.71 -9.34 -26.27
N ASP A 41 -5.64 -10.17 -26.20
CA ASP A 41 -5.42 -11.30 -27.10
C ASP A 41 -6.15 -12.60 -26.67
N GLY A 42 -6.96 -12.53 -25.61
CA GLY A 42 -7.74 -13.65 -25.09
C GLY A 42 -7.01 -14.52 -24.06
N TRP A 43 -5.71 -14.30 -23.80
CA TRP A 43 -4.99 -15.04 -22.77
C TRP A 43 -5.59 -14.79 -21.37
N LEU A 44 -5.73 -15.87 -20.60
CA LEU A 44 -6.33 -15.86 -19.26
C LEU A 44 -5.29 -16.23 -18.20
N LEU A 45 -5.26 -15.46 -17.11
CA LEU A 45 -4.54 -15.77 -15.89
C LEU A 45 -5.56 -16.04 -14.77
N PRO A 46 -5.64 -17.27 -14.23
CA PRO A 46 -6.49 -17.55 -13.10
C PRO A 46 -6.02 -16.78 -11.87
N LEU A 47 -6.98 -16.31 -11.08
CA LEU A 47 -6.77 -15.61 -9.83
C LEU A 47 -7.20 -16.50 -8.66
N GLU A 48 -6.40 -16.53 -7.62
CA GLU A 48 -6.53 -17.46 -6.50
C GLU A 48 -7.41 -16.90 -5.37
N VAL A 49 -8.68 -16.63 -5.70
CA VAL A 49 -9.65 -15.98 -4.79
C VAL A 49 -9.79 -16.74 -3.48
N GLU A 50 -9.86 -18.06 -3.53
CA GLU A 50 -10.00 -18.93 -2.35
C GLU A 50 -8.83 -18.74 -1.39
N ARG A 51 -7.60 -18.70 -1.92
CA ARG A 51 -6.40 -18.47 -1.12
C ARG A 51 -6.40 -17.06 -0.52
N TRP A 52 -6.79 -16.07 -1.31
CA TRP A 52 -6.87 -14.68 -0.81
C TRP A 52 -7.89 -14.53 0.31
N CYS A 53 -9.02 -15.24 0.20
CA CYS A 53 -10.10 -15.22 1.17
C CYS A 53 -9.90 -16.15 2.38
N ALA A 54 -8.91 -17.04 2.34
CA ALA A 54 -8.52 -17.90 3.45
C ALA A 54 -7.72 -17.12 4.51
N ARG A 55 -7.31 -17.81 5.57
CA ARG A 55 -6.31 -17.30 6.51
C ARG A 55 -4.92 -17.32 5.88
N ALA A 56 -4.01 -16.54 6.43
CA ALA A 56 -2.59 -16.60 6.05
C ALA A 56 -2.06 -18.03 6.17
N ASP A 57 -1.51 -18.56 5.09
CA ASP A 57 -0.92 -19.89 5.04
C ASP A 57 0.53 -19.90 5.55
N ALA A 58 1.17 -21.09 5.61
CA ALA A 58 2.53 -21.21 6.10
C ALA A 58 3.54 -20.37 5.30
N VAL A 59 3.33 -20.20 3.99
CA VAL A 59 4.17 -19.36 3.13
C VAL A 59 3.96 -17.89 3.43
N ASP A 60 2.71 -17.48 3.63
CA ASP A 60 2.38 -16.12 4.06
C ASP A 60 3.03 -15.81 5.41
N LEU A 61 2.94 -16.76 6.38
CA LEU A 61 3.55 -16.58 7.70
C LEU A 61 5.07 -16.40 7.61
N GLU A 62 5.75 -17.18 6.75
CA GLU A 62 7.18 -17.02 6.50
C GLU A 62 7.53 -15.63 5.94
N VAL A 63 6.69 -15.07 5.06
CA VAL A 63 6.85 -13.68 4.56
C VAL A 63 6.66 -12.68 5.68
N LEU A 64 5.61 -12.84 6.50
CA LEU A 64 5.33 -11.92 7.61
C LEU A 64 6.41 -11.94 8.69
N ASP A 65 7.07 -13.08 8.92
CA ASP A 65 8.20 -13.21 9.86
C ASP A 65 9.44 -12.43 9.39
N ARG A 66 9.56 -12.14 8.08
CA ARG A 66 10.62 -11.32 7.51
C ARG A 66 10.31 -9.83 7.50
N CYS A 67 9.07 -9.43 7.79
CA CYS A 67 8.68 -8.03 7.87
C CYS A 67 9.33 -7.35 9.10
N GLU A 68 9.68 -6.10 8.95
CA GLU A 68 10.23 -5.24 9.99
C GLU A 68 9.25 -4.12 10.32
N GLY A 69 9.22 -3.67 11.57
CA GLY A 69 8.48 -2.49 12.03
C GLY A 69 7.03 -2.39 11.54
N ALA A 70 6.65 -1.20 11.11
CA ALA A 70 5.32 -0.91 10.56
C ALA A 70 5.20 -1.39 9.10
N VAL A 71 4.13 -2.10 8.78
CA VAL A 71 3.92 -2.79 7.49
C VAL A 71 2.79 -2.15 6.70
N LEU A 72 3.07 -1.82 5.42
CA LEU A 72 2.05 -1.43 4.45
C LEU A 72 1.85 -2.55 3.43
N ASP A 73 0.64 -3.11 3.35
CA ASP A 73 0.25 -4.12 2.37
C ASP A 73 -0.46 -3.47 1.18
N VAL A 74 0.18 -3.45 0.02
CA VAL A 74 -0.30 -2.76 -1.19
C VAL A 74 -1.07 -3.73 -2.08
N GLY A 75 -2.35 -3.45 -2.30
CA GLY A 75 -3.28 -4.37 -2.93
C GLY A 75 -3.64 -5.51 -1.95
N CYS A 76 -3.97 -5.16 -0.71
CA CYS A 76 -4.16 -6.12 0.38
C CYS A 76 -5.30 -7.13 0.13
N GLY A 77 -6.15 -6.88 -0.88
CA GLY A 77 -7.29 -7.72 -1.17
C GLY A 77 -8.20 -7.89 0.05
N PRO A 78 -8.71 -9.11 0.30
CA PRO A 78 -9.59 -9.39 1.43
C PRO A 78 -8.88 -9.40 2.80
N GLY A 79 -7.56 -9.09 2.85
CA GLY A 79 -6.85 -8.68 4.07
C GLY A 79 -6.27 -9.80 4.91
N ARG A 80 -6.02 -11.00 4.36
CA ARG A 80 -5.47 -12.13 5.14
C ARG A 80 -4.16 -11.79 5.85
N LEU A 81 -3.26 -11.05 5.19
CA LEU A 81 -1.97 -10.66 5.75
C LEU A 81 -2.10 -9.57 6.80
N VAL A 82 -2.92 -8.55 6.51
CA VAL A 82 -3.18 -7.44 7.43
C VAL A 82 -3.84 -7.94 8.72
N ALA A 83 -4.82 -8.84 8.60
CA ALA A 83 -5.49 -9.45 9.74
C ALA A 83 -4.53 -10.27 10.61
N GLU A 84 -3.63 -11.05 9.97
CA GLU A 84 -2.61 -11.83 10.69
C GLU A 84 -1.60 -10.92 11.41
N LEU A 85 -1.14 -9.84 10.75
CA LEU A 85 -0.26 -8.85 11.39
C LEU A 85 -0.93 -8.18 12.58
N ALA A 86 -2.22 -7.82 12.46
CA ALA A 86 -3.00 -7.26 13.54
C ALA A 86 -3.15 -8.26 14.72
N ALA A 87 -3.42 -9.53 14.44
CA ALA A 87 -3.50 -10.59 15.45
C ALA A 87 -2.18 -10.79 16.20
N ARG A 88 -1.04 -10.52 15.54
CA ARG A 88 0.30 -10.53 16.16
C ARG A 88 0.65 -9.24 16.90
N GLY A 89 -0.28 -8.28 17.00
CA GLY A 89 -0.05 -6.98 17.63
C GLY A 89 0.90 -6.05 16.86
N ARG A 90 1.09 -6.30 15.54
CA ARG A 90 1.97 -5.49 14.70
C ARG A 90 1.20 -4.32 14.08
N THR A 91 1.88 -3.18 13.94
CA THR A 91 1.35 -2.04 13.20
C THR A 91 1.29 -2.39 11.72
N ALA A 92 0.10 -2.45 11.15
CA ALA A 92 -0.10 -2.75 9.74
C ALA A 92 -1.27 -1.95 9.16
N LEU A 93 -1.15 -1.58 7.90
CA LEU A 93 -2.21 -0.96 7.10
C LEU A 93 -2.28 -1.67 5.75
N GLY A 94 -3.47 -2.09 5.35
CA GLY A 94 -3.75 -2.51 3.99
C GLY A 94 -4.27 -1.36 3.14
N ILE A 95 -3.95 -1.34 1.87
CA ILE A 95 -4.61 -0.48 0.89
C ILE A 95 -5.11 -1.32 -0.27
N ASP A 96 -6.32 -1.03 -0.70
CA ASP A 96 -6.92 -1.62 -1.90
C ASP A 96 -7.86 -0.59 -2.53
N VAL A 97 -8.11 -0.71 -3.81
CA VAL A 97 -9.01 0.19 -4.52
C VAL A 97 -10.46 -0.35 -4.50
N SER A 98 -10.64 -1.64 -4.15
CA SER A 98 -11.94 -2.29 -4.00
C SER A 98 -12.53 -2.04 -2.61
N GLU A 99 -13.75 -1.50 -2.60
CA GLU A 99 -14.50 -1.33 -1.35
C GLU A 99 -14.83 -2.67 -0.68
N ALA A 100 -15.10 -3.71 -1.48
CA ALA A 100 -15.36 -5.05 -0.95
C ALA A 100 -14.13 -5.64 -0.24
N ALA A 101 -12.93 -5.42 -0.80
CA ALA A 101 -11.66 -5.83 -0.19
C ALA A 101 -11.45 -5.12 1.15
N VAL A 102 -11.55 -3.80 1.17
CA VAL A 102 -11.39 -2.99 2.39
C VAL A 102 -12.40 -3.38 3.47
N THR A 103 -13.66 -3.51 3.10
CA THR A 103 -14.73 -3.92 4.04
C THR A 103 -14.43 -5.29 4.66
N ARG A 104 -13.96 -6.24 3.87
CA ARG A 104 -13.62 -7.58 4.37
C ARG A 104 -12.39 -7.54 5.30
N THR A 105 -11.35 -6.79 4.93
CA THR A 105 -10.15 -6.59 5.77
C THR A 105 -10.51 -6.05 7.15
N VAL A 106 -11.37 -5.03 7.20
CA VAL A 106 -11.84 -4.43 8.47
C VAL A 106 -12.65 -5.44 9.30
N ARG A 107 -13.52 -6.24 8.67
CA ARG A 107 -14.27 -7.31 9.35
C ARG A 107 -13.38 -8.39 9.96
N LEU A 108 -12.21 -8.63 9.37
CA LEU A 108 -11.22 -9.57 9.89
C LEU A 108 -10.33 -8.97 11.00
N GLY A 109 -10.56 -7.71 11.39
CA GLY A 109 -9.81 -7.01 12.43
C GLY A 109 -8.57 -6.28 11.92
N GLY A 110 -8.32 -6.26 10.62
CA GLY A 110 -7.24 -5.48 10.01
C GLY A 110 -7.61 -4.02 9.77
N GLN A 111 -6.63 -3.13 9.75
CA GLN A 111 -6.82 -1.75 9.29
C GLN A 111 -6.63 -1.68 7.79
N SER A 112 -7.55 -1.02 7.08
CA SER A 112 -7.46 -0.87 5.64
C SER A 112 -8.08 0.42 5.15
N LEU A 113 -7.53 0.96 4.04
CA LEU A 113 -8.05 2.15 3.35
C LEU A 113 -8.35 1.84 1.90
N ARG A 114 -9.48 2.34 1.41
CA ARG A 114 -9.78 2.34 -0.02
C ARG A 114 -8.96 3.44 -0.70
N ARG A 115 -7.80 3.07 -1.24
CA ARG A 115 -6.86 4.01 -1.82
C ARG A 115 -5.97 3.34 -2.86
N SER A 116 -5.66 4.05 -3.95
CA SER A 116 -4.60 3.64 -4.87
C SER A 116 -3.24 3.90 -4.25
N VAL A 117 -2.26 3.04 -4.53
CA VAL A 117 -0.87 3.25 -4.12
C VAL A 117 -0.28 4.54 -4.69
N PHE A 118 -0.80 5.03 -5.81
CA PHE A 118 -0.35 6.26 -6.47
C PHE A 118 -0.99 7.54 -5.92
N GLU A 119 -1.97 7.43 -5.03
CA GLU A 119 -2.56 8.56 -4.30
C GLU A 119 -1.77 8.84 -3.01
N PRO A 120 -1.95 10.03 -2.38
CA PRO A 120 -1.37 10.31 -1.07
C PRO A 120 -1.83 9.30 -0.02
N LEU A 121 -0.88 8.77 0.76
CA LEU A 121 -1.11 7.76 1.78
C LEU A 121 -0.67 8.24 3.16
N PRO A 122 -1.31 7.78 4.25
CA PRO A 122 -0.82 8.05 5.58
C PRO A 122 0.55 7.41 5.79
N GLY A 123 1.42 8.05 6.55
CA GLY A 123 2.72 7.49 6.91
C GLY A 123 3.74 7.41 5.77
N GLU A 124 3.60 8.18 4.69
CA GLU A 124 4.62 8.24 3.64
C GLU A 124 6.01 8.53 4.22
N GLY A 125 7.02 7.78 3.77
CA GLY A 125 8.39 7.87 4.26
C GLY A 125 8.63 7.27 5.65
N ARG A 126 7.64 6.59 6.24
CA ARG A 126 7.72 6.03 7.62
C ARG A 126 7.38 4.54 7.69
N TRP A 127 7.07 3.89 6.58
CA TRP A 127 6.82 2.45 6.57
C TRP A 127 8.15 1.68 6.58
N ASP A 128 8.31 0.78 7.52
CA ASP A 128 9.53 -0.03 7.61
C ASP A 128 9.50 -1.18 6.61
N THR A 129 8.32 -1.71 6.32
CA THR A 129 8.12 -2.76 5.31
C THR A 129 6.93 -2.42 4.41
N VAL A 130 7.09 -2.65 3.11
CA VAL A 130 6.01 -2.68 2.12
C VAL A 130 5.90 -4.08 1.53
N LEU A 131 4.68 -4.58 1.39
CA LEU A 131 4.37 -5.85 0.74
C LEU A 131 3.73 -5.63 -0.63
N LEU A 132 4.18 -6.41 -1.63
CA LEU A 132 3.57 -6.57 -2.96
C LEU A 132 3.37 -8.06 -3.20
N MET A 133 2.28 -8.60 -2.69
CA MET A 133 1.97 -10.04 -2.74
C MET A 133 1.07 -10.37 -3.93
N ASP A 134 0.94 -11.66 -4.25
CA ASP A 134 -0.02 -12.16 -5.23
C ASP A 134 0.10 -11.53 -6.63
N GLY A 135 1.32 -11.16 -7.04
CA GLY A 135 1.57 -10.51 -8.31
C GLY A 135 1.33 -9.01 -8.33
N ASN A 136 1.11 -8.36 -7.17
CA ASN A 136 0.87 -6.91 -7.05
C ASN A 136 2.05 -6.04 -7.50
N VAL A 137 3.21 -6.63 -7.77
CA VAL A 137 4.30 -5.98 -8.52
C VAL A 137 3.85 -5.49 -9.90
N GLY A 138 2.71 -5.99 -10.40
CA GLY A 138 2.07 -5.58 -11.65
C GLY A 138 1.17 -4.36 -11.58
N ILE A 139 0.85 -3.84 -10.39
CA ILE A 139 -0.07 -2.71 -10.20
C ILE A 139 0.36 -1.50 -11.03
N GLY A 140 -0.59 -0.92 -11.79
CA GLY A 140 -0.36 0.23 -12.64
C GLY A 140 0.35 -0.07 -13.96
N GLY A 141 0.73 -1.34 -14.23
CA GLY A 141 1.35 -1.77 -15.51
C GLY A 141 2.78 -1.27 -15.71
N ASP A 142 3.32 -0.45 -14.81
CA ASP A 142 4.70 0.01 -14.84
C ASP A 142 5.45 -0.29 -13.54
N PRO A 143 6.19 -1.41 -13.49
CA PRO A 143 6.94 -1.79 -12.31
C PRO A 143 8.01 -0.76 -11.89
N ARG A 144 8.55 0.06 -12.83
CA ARG A 144 9.50 1.13 -12.48
C ARG A 144 8.80 2.25 -11.72
N ALA A 145 7.65 2.71 -12.23
CA ALA A 145 6.85 3.74 -11.57
C ALA A 145 6.38 3.25 -10.17
N LEU A 146 5.97 1.98 -10.08
CA LEU A 146 5.58 1.38 -8.81
C LEU A 146 6.76 1.32 -7.83
N LEU A 147 7.93 0.84 -8.23
CA LEU A 147 9.14 0.83 -7.39
C LEU A 147 9.54 2.24 -6.93
N ALA A 148 9.50 3.23 -7.82
CA ALA A 148 9.76 4.62 -7.47
C ALA A 148 8.76 5.12 -6.40
N ARG A 149 7.48 4.82 -6.58
CA ARG A 149 6.44 5.17 -5.60
C ARG A 149 6.66 4.47 -4.25
N ILE A 150 6.91 3.17 -4.23
CA ILE A 150 7.20 2.42 -3.00
C ILE A 150 8.39 3.02 -2.24
N ALA A 151 9.44 3.44 -2.95
CA ALA A 151 10.60 4.10 -2.32
C ALA A 151 10.22 5.40 -1.58
N THR A 152 9.15 6.10 -1.99
CA THR A 152 8.66 7.29 -1.27
C THR A 152 7.83 6.94 -0.03
N LEU A 153 7.25 5.75 0.01
CA LEU A 153 6.44 5.27 1.14
C LEU A 153 7.31 4.72 2.26
N LEU A 154 8.43 4.10 1.91
CA LEU A 154 9.35 3.48 2.86
C LEU A 154 10.17 4.51 3.64
N ALA A 155 10.44 4.18 4.89
CA ALA A 155 11.48 4.80 5.68
C ALA A 155 12.86 4.61 5.01
N PRO A 156 13.86 5.44 5.33
CA PRO A 156 15.22 5.23 4.85
C PRO A 156 15.73 3.82 5.18
N GLY A 157 16.22 3.09 4.17
CA GLY A 157 16.65 1.70 4.32
C GLY A 157 15.50 0.68 4.48
N GLY A 158 14.24 1.12 4.39
CA GLY A 158 13.09 0.25 4.54
C GLY A 158 13.04 -0.89 3.51
N LEU A 159 12.26 -1.91 3.83
CA LEU A 159 12.20 -3.20 3.15
C LEU A 159 10.98 -3.29 2.24
N LEU A 160 11.17 -3.65 0.99
CA LEU A 160 10.12 -4.13 0.10
C LEU A 160 10.22 -5.65 -0.02
N ILE A 161 9.15 -6.37 0.24
CA ILE A 161 9.02 -7.79 -0.10
C ILE A 161 8.00 -7.90 -1.23
N ALA A 162 8.42 -8.48 -2.33
CA ALA A 162 7.58 -8.67 -3.52
C ALA A 162 7.51 -10.13 -3.92
N GLU A 163 6.29 -10.62 -4.14
CA GLU A 163 6.06 -11.89 -4.80
C GLU A 163 6.11 -11.70 -6.31
N THR A 164 6.90 -12.52 -6.99
CA THR A 164 7.11 -12.44 -8.44
C THR A 164 6.42 -13.58 -9.15
N ALA A 165 6.17 -13.41 -10.45
CA ALA A 165 5.66 -14.51 -11.27
C ALA A 165 6.56 -15.76 -11.15
N PRO A 166 5.98 -16.98 -11.13
CA PRO A 166 6.74 -18.23 -11.00
C PRO A 166 7.57 -18.57 -12.24
N VAL A 167 7.44 -17.79 -13.30
CA VAL A 167 8.13 -17.93 -14.59
C VAL A 167 9.00 -16.71 -14.87
N ASP A 168 9.99 -16.86 -15.76
CA ASP A 168 10.82 -15.74 -16.20
C ASP A 168 10.07 -14.92 -17.26
N VAL A 169 9.36 -13.90 -16.81
CA VAL A 169 8.47 -13.07 -17.63
C VAL A 169 8.72 -11.59 -17.30
N ASP A 170 8.54 -10.73 -18.30
CA ASP A 170 8.64 -9.28 -18.20
C ASP A 170 7.60 -8.65 -19.16
N GLU A 171 6.33 -8.73 -18.80
CA GLU A 171 5.19 -8.37 -19.65
C GLU A 171 4.46 -7.16 -19.09
N ARG A 172 3.96 -6.33 -20.01
CA ARG A 172 3.01 -5.25 -19.73
C ARG A 172 1.83 -5.39 -20.66
N ALA A 173 0.62 -5.37 -20.12
CA ALA A 173 -0.58 -5.53 -20.91
C ALA A 173 -1.74 -4.72 -20.35
N HIS A 174 -2.77 -4.51 -21.15
CA HIS A 174 -4.08 -4.14 -20.64
C HIS A 174 -4.87 -5.42 -20.41
N VAL A 175 -5.46 -5.52 -19.22
CA VAL A 175 -6.22 -6.68 -18.77
C VAL A 175 -7.60 -6.28 -18.28
N GLN A 176 -8.52 -7.22 -18.27
CA GLN A 176 -9.85 -7.07 -17.67
C GLN A 176 -10.09 -8.20 -16.69
N LEU A 177 -10.84 -7.94 -15.64
CA LEU A 177 -11.37 -8.97 -14.76
C LEU A 177 -12.57 -9.63 -15.42
N VAL A 178 -12.57 -10.96 -15.47
CA VAL A 178 -13.66 -11.74 -16.06
C VAL A 178 -14.03 -12.92 -15.17
N ASP A 179 -15.33 -13.15 -15.05
CA ASP A 179 -15.90 -14.39 -14.53
C ASP A 179 -16.35 -15.21 -15.75
N VAL A 180 -15.77 -16.38 -15.94
CA VAL A 180 -16.09 -17.24 -17.10
C VAL A 180 -17.35 -18.09 -16.89
N THR A 181 -17.96 -18.07 -15.72
CA THR A 181 -19.25 -18.75 -15.46
C THR A 181 -20.43 -18.00 -16.05
N ASP A 182 -20.29 -16.70 -16.32
CA ASP A 182 -21.28 -15.96 -17.09
C ASP A 182 -21.22 -16.45 -18.55
N ALA A 183 -22.29 -17.10 -19.02
CA ALA A 183 -22.44 -17.68 -20.36
C ALA A 183 -22.17 -16.67 -21.51
N HIS A 184 -22.08 -15.40 -21.20
CA HIS A 184 -21.77 -14.32 -22.14
C HIS A 184 -20.34 -13.78 -21.99
N GLY A 185 -19.53 -14.31 -21.05
CA GLY A 185 -18.14 -13.90 -20.83
C GLY A 185 -17.97 -12.39 -20.68
N ARG A 186 -18.96 -11.72 -20.06
CA ARG A 186 -18.94 -10.27 -19.95
C ARG A 186 -17.74 -9.84 -19.13
N ALA A 187 -16.80 -9.21 -19.81
CA ALA A 187 -15.79 -8.45 -19.12
C ALA A 187 -16.47 -7.29 -18.38
N ALA A 188 -16.29 -7.22 -17.08
CA ALA A 188 -16.78 -6.09 -16.33
C ALA A 188 -15.67 -5.02 -16.27
N GLY A 189 -16.07 -3.79 -16.53
CA GLY A 189 -15.19 -2.63 -16.49
C GLY A 189 -14.33 -2.44 -17.73
N SER A 190 -13.63 -1.31 -17.78
CA SER A 190 -12.66 -1.00 -18.82
C SER A 190 -11.35 -1.73 -18.59
N PRO A 191 -10.60 -2.06 -19.65
CA PRO A 191 -9.25 -2.60 -19.51
C PRO A 191 -8.37 -1.67 -18.68
N PHE A 192 -7.52 -2.24 -17.83
CA PHE A 192 -6.57 -1.49 -17.00
C PHE A 192 -5.14 -2.04 -17.21
N PRO A 193 -4.12 -1.20 -17.01
CA PRO A 193 -2.74 -1.62 -17.18
C PRO A 193 -2.29 -2.53 -16.04
N TRP A 194 -1.64 -3.62 -16.40
CA TRP A 194 -1.06 -4.62 -15.51
C TRP A 194 0.27 -5.13 -16.02
N ALA A 195 1.19 -5.46 -15.12
CA ALA A 195 2.44 -6.12 -15.49
C ALA A 195 2.55 -7.51 -14.87
N ARG A 196 3.24 -8.43 -15.56
CA ARG A 196 3.71 -9.70 -14.97
C ARG A 196 5.23 -9.69 -14.97
N VAL A 197 5.80 -9.85 -13.79
CA VAL A 197 7.24 -9.67 -13.58
C VAL A 197 7.80 -10.86 -12.84
N GLY A 198 8.69 -11.60 -13.49
CA GLY A 198 9.48 -12.65 -12.85
C GLY A 198 10.66 -12.08 -12.06
N THR A 199 11.27 -12.93 -11.24
CA THR A 199 12.35 -12.56 -10.33
C THR A 199 13.49 -11.82 -11.05
N ARG A 200 14.00 -12.34 -12.17
CA ARG A 200 15.10 -11.74 -12.92
C ARG A 200 14.74 -10.35 -13.45
N ALA A 201 13.52 -10.19 -13.96
CA ALA A 201 13.05 -8.91 -14.48
C ALA A 201 12.91 -7.87 -13.37
N LEU A 202 12.37 -8.25 -12.20
CA LEU A 202 12.26 -7.36 -11.04
C LEU A 202 13.65 -6.89 -10.59
N LEU A 203 14.60 -7.79 -10.46
CA LEU A 203 15.97 -7.45 -10.04
C LEU A 203 16.69 -6.49 -11.01
N ARG A 204 16.56 -6.72 -12.32
CA ARG A 204 17.12 -5.79 -13.33
C ARG A 204 16.52 -4.38 -13.19
N ARG A 205 15.20 -4.29 -12.99
CA ARG A 205 14.50 -2.99 -12.83
C ARG A 205 14.85 -2.29 -11.54
N ALA A 206 14.96 -3.05 -10.45
CA ALA A 206 15.32 -2.56 -9.13
C ALA A 206 16.74 -2.01 -9.08
N GLY A 207 17.72 -2.73 -9.67
CA GLY A 207 19.12 -2.28 -9.72
C GLY A 207 19.31 -0.93 -10.40
N GLY A 208 18.54 -0.65 -11.48
CA GLY A 208 18.55 0.64 -12.16
C GLY A 208 17.77 1.76 -11.44
N ALA A 209 17.08 1.47 -10.32
CA ALA A 209 16.20 2.40 -9.60
C ALA A 209 16.63 2.64 -8.14
N GLY A 210 17.89 2.36 -7.80
CA GLY A 210 18.43 2.64 -6.48
C GLY A 210 17.97 1.66 -5.38
N TRP A 211 17.69 0.41 -5.75
CA TRP A 211 17.39 -0.65 -4.80
C TRP A 211 18.55 -1.62 -4.66
N ARG A 212 18.77 -2.13 -3.46
CA ARG A 212 19.71 -3.22 -3.17
C ARG A 212 18.93 -4.51 -2.88
N THR A 213 19.34 -5.61 -3.48
CA THR A 213 18.78 -6.92 -3.14
C THR A 213 19.17 -7.29 -1.72
N ALA A 214 18.18 -7.56 -0.88
CA ALA A 214 18.36 -8.03 0.49
C ALA A 214 18.20 -9.56 0.59
N GLY A 215 17.45 -10.17 -0.33
CA GLY A 215 17.27 -11.62 -0.37
C GLY A 215 16.37 -12.09 -1.51
N GLN A 216 16.42 -13.37 -1.77
CA GLN A 216 15.52 -14.08 -2.67
C GLN A 216 15.26 -15.47 -2.09
N TRP A 217 14.04 -15.95 -2.19
CA TRP A 217 13.70 -17.31 -1.77
C TRP A 217 12.49 -17.83 -2.53
N THR A 218 12.29 -19.13 -2.42
CA THR A 218 11.10 -19.84 -2.91
C THR A 218 10.52 -20.61 -1.74
N SER A 219 9.21 -20.52 -1.54
CA SER A 219 8.47 -21.24 -0.52
C SER A 219 7.11 -21.66 -1.08
N GLY A 220 6.69 -22.88 -0.93
CA GLY A 220 5.43 -23.40 -1.45
C GLY A 220 5.23 -23.19 -2.96
N GLY A 221 6.32 -23.18 -3.76
CA GLY A 221 6.27 -22.88 -5.20
C GLY A 221 6.16 -21.41 -5.56
N ARG A 222 5.99 -20.52 -4.58
CA ARG A 222 5.92 -19.05 -4.74
C ARG A 222 7.33 -18.46 -4.65
N ARG A 223 7.61 -17.42 -5.44
CA ARG A 223 8.93 -16.78 -5.51
C ARG A 223 8.89 -15.36 -4.97
N PHE A 224 9.85 -15.06 -4.12
CA PHE A 224 9.93 -13.78 -3.41
C PHE A 224 11.28 -13.11 -3.62
N VAL A 225 11.24 -11.77 -3.61
CA VAL A 225 12.41 -10.90 -3.63
C VAL A 225 12.26 -9.89 -2.51
N ALA A 226 13.29 -9.74 -1.70
CA ALA A 226 13.43 -8.67 -0.72
C ALA A 226 14.40 -7.62 -1.26
N LEU A 227 13.96 -6.36 -1.25
CA LEU A 227 14.72 -5.21 -1.72
C LEU A 227 14.81 -4.16 -0.62
N ARG A 228 15.99 -3.53 -0.47
CA ARG A 228 16.18 -2.37 0.42
C ARG A 228 16.25 -1.10 -0.38
N SER A 229 15.51 -0.09 0.04
CA SER A 229 15.64 1.25 -0.52
C SER A 229 17.03 1.83 -0.21
N SER A 230 17.73 2.30 -1.24
CA SER A 230 19.01 3.01 -1.07
C SER A 230 18.82 4.50 -0.80
N ARG A 231 17.57 4.95 -0.60
CA ARG A 231 17.27 6.34 -0.30
C ARG A 231 17.97 6.73 1.02
N PRO A 232 18.82 7.76 1.03
CA PRO A 232 19.43 8.24 2.26
C PRO A 232 18.32 8.76 3.21
N ALA A 233 18.57 8.68 4.52
CA ALA A 233 17.74 9.41 5.47
C ALA A 233 17.71 10.88 5.00
N SER A 234 16.52 11.43 4.80
CA SER A 234 16.40 12.87 4.63
C SER A 234 17.04 13.48 5.86
N SER A 235 18.11 14.27 5.68
CA SER A 235 18.65 15.10 6.75
C SER A 235 17.46 15.86 7.30
N SER A 236 17.00 15.48 8.50
CA SER A 236 15.97 16.21 9.22
C SER A 236 16.44 17.65 9.30
N ALA A 237 15.67 18.57 8.71
CA ALA A 237 15.88 19.98 8.92
C ALA A 237 15.98 20.21 10.44
N GLU A 238 17.10 20.70 10.88
CA GLU A 238 17.36 21.16 12.24
C GLU A 238 16.19 22.06 12.65
N PRO A 239 15.58 21.85 13.83
CA PRO A 239 14.54 22.76 14.26
C PRO A 239 15.16 24.16 14.35
N PRO A 240 14.45 25.24 13.93
CA PRO A 240 14.99 26.58 14.00
C PRO A 240 15.39 26.86 15.44
N ASN A 241 16.66 27.21 15.63
CA ASN A 241 17.27 27.53 16.89
C ASN A 241 16.52 28.72 17.52
N SER A 242 15.59 28.44 18.42
CA SER A 242 14.84 29.45 19.16
C SER A 242 15.70 29.93 20.32
N THR A 243 16.70 30.74 20.01
CA THR A 243 17.36 31.57 21.02
C THR A 243 16.61 32.91 21.12
N ALA A 244 15.42 32.89 21.68
CA ALA A 244 14.78 34.11 22.13
C ALA A 244 15.33 34.47 23.51
N VAL A 245 16.18 35.46 23.50
CA VAL A 245 16.68 36.20 24.70
C VAL A 245 15.50 36.73 25.50
N ILE A 246 15.32 36.16 26.70
CA ILE A 246 14.41 36.74 27.70
C ILE A 246 15.17 37.87 28.40
N SER A 247 14.96 39.11 27.93
CA SER A 247 15.34 40.31 28.63
C SER A 247 14.47 40.50 29.84
N SER A 248 15.13 40.46 30.99
CA SER A 248 14.58 40.80 32.30
C SER A 248 14.05 42.23 32.34
N GLN A 249 12.77 42.45 32.60
CA GLN A 249 12.30 43.70 33.21
C GLN A 249 11.76 43.43 34.60
N ARG A 250 12.58 43.81 35.57
CA ARG A 250 12.15 44.09 36.96
C ARG A 250 11.25 45.30 36.92
N ALA A 251 10.01 45.18 37.35
CA ALA A 251 9.21 46.30 37.80
C ALA A 251 8.79 46.08 39.26
N ARG A 252 9.03 47.13 40.00
CA ARG A 252 8.99 47.32 41.45
C ARG A 252 7.58 47.21 42.00
N ASN A 253 7.49 46.62 43.19
CA ASN A 253 6.33 46.66 44.07
C ASN A 253 6.31 48.04 44.80
N PRO A 254 5.16 48.61 45.12
CA PRO A 254 5.02 49.32 46.38
C PRO A 254 3.91 48.71 47.26
N SER A 255 4.28 48.69 48.49
CA SER A 255 3.54 48.27 49.66
C SER A 255 2.33 49.16 49.97
N ALA A 256 1.50 48.63 50.83
CA ALA A 256 0.69 49.17 51.95
C ALA A 256 -0.77 48.66 51.76
N ASP A 257 -1.57 48.28 52.67
CA ASP A 257 -1.55 48.31 54.17
C ASP A 257 -2.75 47.45 54.58
N SER A 258 -2.64 46.72 55.65
CA SER A 258 -3.79 46.14 56.37
C SER A 258 -4.52 47.26 57.15
N PRO A 259 -5.78 47.10 57.69
CA PRO A 259 -6.03 46.17 58.78
C PRO A 259 -7.49 45.63 59.01
N VAL A 260 -7.55 44.55 59.79
CA VAL A 260 -8.41 44.24 60.93
C VAL A 260 -9.89 43.91 60.74
N THR A 261 -10.23 42.64 60.99
CA THR A 261 -11.21 41.92 61.87
C THR A 261 -12.30 42.75 62.57
N PRO A 262 -13.42 42.21 63.14
CA PRO A 262 -14.05 40.86 63.10
C PRO A 262 -15.60 40.92 63.10
N ALA A 263 -16.24 39.81 62.89
CA ALA A 263 -17.36 39.25 63.67
C ALA A 263 -17.79 37.91 62.98
#